data_aef2d1acafacfe12f5fa8a8326cc9219
#
_entry.id   aef2d1acafacfe12f5fa8a8326cc9219
#
_cell.length_a   1.000
_cell.length_b   1.000
_cell.length_c   1.000
_cell.angle_alpha   90.00
_cell.angle_beta   90.00
_cell.angle_gamma   90.00
#
_symmetry.space_group_name_H-M   'P 1'
#
loop_
_entity.id
_entity.type
_entity.pdbx_description
1 polymer ?
#
loop_
_entity_poly.entity_id
_entity_poly.type
_entity_poly.pdbx_seq_one_letter_code
_entity_poly.pdbx_strand_id
1 'polypeptide(L)'
;AQALKGIDVQISSRGVAGEVAETTADRIRSEVALSKPDLVLWQLGTNDAISRIPPEDFETTVRATVQWLKSQNIDVALIGLQYMPRFSGDPAYSAIRQVLRKIAAEENILYVRRYEAMRLLEQMHVHEQLMGPDQFHLNDLGYRCMAEHIAHAVIVSLFSKPMRPANN
;
A
#
# COMPACT_ATOMS: atom_id res chain seq x y z
N ALA A 1 -2.88 -16.90 7.43
CA ALA A 1 -2.24 -17.74 8.48
C ALA A 1 -2.09 -19.21 8.07
N GLN A 2 -3.08 -19.82 7.37
CA GLN A 2 -2.97 -21.25 6.97
C GLN A 2 -1.92 -21.51 5.85
N ALA A 3 -1.64 -20.53 5.00
CA ALA A 3 -0.70 -20.68 3.87
C ALA A 3 0.79 -20.58 4.30
N LEU A 4 1.08 -20.12 5.51
CA LEU A 4 2.41 -19.93 6.05
C LEU A 4 2.64 -20.82 7.30
N LYS A 5 2.30 -22.10 7.20
CA LYS A 5 2.52 -23.06 8.31
C LYS A 5 4.01 -23.09 8.68
N GLY A 6 4.31 -22.81 9.95
CA GLY A 6 5.68 -22.81 10.48
C GLY A 6 6.42 -21.46 10.42
N ILE A 7 5.78 -20.40 9.94
CA ILE A 7 6.33 -19.05 9.97
C ILE A 7 5.53 -18.23 11.00
N ASP A 8 6.21 -17.68 11.99
CA ASP A 8 5.62 -16.72 12.92
C ASP A 8 5.55 -15.35 12.26
N VAL A 9 4.34 -14.79 12.12
CA VAL A 9 4.11 -13.49 11.48
C VAL A 9 3.59 -12.50 12.53
N GLN A 10 4.42 -11.54 12.88
CA GLN A 10 4.04 -10.43 13.76
C GLN A 10 3.66 -9.21 12.93
N ILE A 11 2.48 -8.66 13.19
CA ILE A 11 1.97 -7.49 12.48
C ILE A 11 1.74 -6.36 13.48
N SER A 12 2.32 -5.18 13.21
CA SER A 12 2.05 -3.96 13.95
C SER A 12 1.48 -2.90 13.01
N SER A 13 0.39 -2.23 13.43
CA SER A 13 -0.19 -1.11 12.70
C SER A 13 0.34 0.21 13.26
N ARG A 14 0.83 1.08 12.37
CA ARG A 14 1.37 2.40 12.68
C ARG A 14 0.72 3.50 11.84
N GLY A 15 -0.42 3.20 11.19
CA GLY A 15 -1.15 4.15 10.36
C GLY A 15 -1.73 5.31 11.18
N VAL A 16 -1.70 6.50 10.61
CA VAL A 16 -2.38 7.70 11.13
C VAL A 16 -3.36 8.20 10.07
N ALA A 17 -4.59 8.42 10.48
CA ALA A 17 -5.63 8.88 9.56
C ALA A 17 -5.31 10.27 9.00
N GLY A 18 -5.55 10.47 7.70
CA GLY A 18 -5.36 11.76 7.04
C GLY A 18 -3.92 12.08 6.62
N GLU A 19 -2.92 11.28 6.99
CA GLU A 19 -1.53 11.55 6.60
C GLU A 19 -1.32 11.49 5.08
N VAL A 20 -0.44 12.38 4.59
CA VAL A 20 0.15 12.36 3.26
C VAL A 20 1.50 11.65 3.28
N ALA A 21 2.02 11.31 2.10
CA ALA A 21 3.25 10.53 1.98
C ALA A 21 4.47 11.18 2.66
N GLU A 22 4.61 12.51 2.60
CA GLU A 22 5.71 13.25 3.21
C GLU A 22 5.76 13.03 4.72
N THR A 23 4.63 13.27 5.42
CA THR A 23 4.53 13.08 6.88
C THR A 23 4.77 11.62 7.27
N THR A 24 4.21 10.69 6.49
CA THR A 24 4.41 9.26 6.75
C THR A 24 5.86 8.83 6.53
N ALA A 25 6.55 9.38 5.52
CA ALA A 25 7.95 9.08 5.21
C ALA A 25 8.88 9.40 6.37
N ASP A 26 8.69 10.56 7.01
CA ASP A 26 9.47 10.96 8.18
C ASP A 26 9.24 10.01 9.36
N ARG A 27 7.99 9.60 9.57
CA ARG A 27 7.62 8.69 10.64
C ARG A 27 8.10 7.25 10.38
N ILE A 28 8.11 6.78 9.14
CA ILE A 28 8.63 5.44 8.76
C ILE A 28 10.08 5.28 9.25
N ARG A 29 10.92 6.31 9.12
CA ARG A 29 12.32 6.25 9.53
C ARG A 29 12.48 5.99 11.02
N SER A 30 11.71 6.69 11.85
CA SER A 30 11.73 6.50 13.30
C SER A 30 11.13 5.17 13.73
N GLU A 31 10.02 4.76 13.12
CA GLU A 31 9.34 3.49 13.43
C GLU A 31 10.17 2.27 13.03
N VAL A 32 10.86 2.33 11.89
CA VAL A 32 11.77 1.27 11.43
C VAL A 32 12.96 1.12 12.37
N ALA A 33 13.51 2.23 12.87
CA ALA A 33 14.62 2.19 13.84
C ALA A 33 14.22 1.47 15.14
N LEU A 34 12.95 1.60 15.56
CA LEU A 34 12.43 0.98 16.77
C LEU A 34 12.02 -0.48 16.58
N SER A 35 11.34 -0.79 15.50
CA SER A 35 10.67 -2.10 15.29
C SER A 35 11.48 -3.08 14.43
N LYS A 36 12.42 -2.58 13.61
CA LYS A 36 13.24 -3.37 12.67
C LYS A 36 12.43 -4.41 11.89
N PRO A 37 11.42 -4.00 11.13
CA PRO A 37 10.55 -4.92 10.42
C PRO A 37 11.28 -5.58 9.24
N ASP A 38 10.87 -6.81 8.87
CA ASP A 38 11.32 -7.44 7.63
C ASP A 38 10.58 -6.90 6.40
N LEU A 39 9.34 -6.44 6.58
CA LEU A 39 8.47 -5.93 5.51
C LEU A 39 7.69 -4.70 6.00
N VAL A 40 7.68 -3.66 5.18
CA VAL A 40 6.80 -2.49 5.33
C VAL A 40 5.69 -2.54 4.29
N LEU A 41 4.44 -2.58 4.77
CA LEU A 41 3.26 -2.37 3.95
C LEU A 41 2.86 -0.89 4.03
N TRP A 42 3.12 -0.13 2.97
CA TRP A 42 2.83 1.30 2.94
C TRP A 42 1.60 1.60 2.09
N GLN A 43 0.50 1.94 2.77
CA GLN A 43 -0.74 2.38 2.12
C GLN A 43 -0.73 3.90 1.99
N LEU A 44 -0.80 4.42 0.74
CA LEU A 44 -0.59 5.84 0.48
C LEU A 44 -1.27 6.32 -0.81
N GLY A 45 -1.23 7.62 -1.04
CA GLY A 45 -1.62 8.27 -2.28
C GLY A 45 -3.06 8.80 -2.29
N THR A 46 -3.96 8.26 -1.46
CA THR A 46 -5.35 8.74 -1.40
C THR A 46 -5.43 10.17 -0.86
N ASN A 47 -4.81 10.42 0.29
CA ASN A 47 -4.79 11.75 0.91
C ASN A 47 -3.96 12.74 0.10
N ASP A 48 -2.86 12.28 -0.49
CA ASP A 48 -2.01 13.08 -1.37
C ASP A 48 -2.80 13.62 -2.57
N ALA A 49 -3.55 12.75 -3.24
CA ALA A 49 -4.38 13.13 -4.37
C ALA A 49 -5.52 14.10 -3.96
N ILE A 50 -6.18 13.86 -2.81
CA ILE A 50 -7.24 14.73 -2.29
C ILE A 50 -6.66 16.10 -1.90
N SER A 51 -5.48 16.13 -1.29
CA SER A 51 -4.77 17.35 -0.88
C SER A 51 -4.07 18.05 -2.03
N ARG A 52 -4.17 17.52 -3.27
CA ARG A 52 -3.58 18.11 -4.47
C ARG A 52 -2.05 18.24 -4.38
N ILE A 53 -1.38 17.31 -3.72
CA ILE A 53 0.09 17.25 -3.71
C ILE A 53 0.56 17.07 -5.16
N PRO A 54 1.55 17.87 -5.62
CA PRO A 54 2.10 17.72 -6.96
C PRO A 54 2.66 16.30 -7.17
N PRO A 55 2.35 15.64 -8.30
CA PRO A 55 2.81 14.27 -8.55
C PRO A 55 4.33 14.09 -8.49
N GLU A 56 5.10 15.11 -8.89
CA GLU A 56 6.55 15.14 -8.83
C GLU A 56 7.10 15.16 -7.40
N ASP A 57 6.48 15.93 -6.51
CA ASP A 57 6.85 15.98 -5.08
C ASP A 57 6.53 14.66 -4.40
N PHE A 58 5.33 14.11 -4.69
CA PHE A 58 4.91 12.80 -4.24
C PHE A 58 5.88 11.70 -4.73
N GLU A 59 6.26 11.71 -6.02
CA GLU A 59 7.21 10.75 -6.58
C GLU A 59 8.55 10.82 -5.86
N THR A 60 9.08 12.03 -5.66
CA THR A 60 10.35 12.25 -5.00
C THR A 60 10.36 11.67 -3.59
N THR A 61 9.34 11.98 -2.80
CA THR A 61 9.20 11.51 -1.42
C THR A 61 9.09 9.99 -1.34
N VAL A 62 8.19 9.41 -2.14
CA VAL A 62 7.93 7.96 -2.10
C VAL A 62 9.14 7.18 -2.57
N ARG A 63 9.77 7.60 -3.66
CA ARG A 63 10.96 6.94 -4.22
C ARG A 63 12.11 6.96 -3.23
N ALA A 64 12.43 8.13 -2.65
CA ALA A 64 13.50 8.25 -1.66
C ALA A 64 13.26 7.36 -0.44
N THR A 65 12.01 7.25 0.02
CA THR A 65 11.66 6.40 1.16
C THR A 65 11.77 4.92 0.82
N VAL A 66 11.30 4.49 -0.34
CA VAL A 66 11.43 3.10 -0.83
C VAL A 66 12.91 2.71 -0.94
N GLN A 67 13.74 3.57 -1.55
CA GLN A 67 15.18 3.30 -1.72
C GLN A 67 15.89 3.25 -0.36
N TRP A 68 15.52 4.10 0.57
CA TRP A 68 16.05 4.06 1.92
C TRP A 68 15.67 2.75 2.64
N LEU A 69 14.41 2.33 2.58
CA LEU A 69 13.97 1.04 3.17
C LEU A 69 14.76 -0.14 2.59
N LYS A 70 14.91 -0.17 1.26
CA LYS A 70 15.72 -1.21 0.59
C LYS A 70 17.19 -1.20 1.04
N SER A 71 17.77 -0.02 1.28
CA SER A 71 19.15 0.11 1.80
C SER A 71 19.30 -0.44 3.22
N GLN A 72 18.21 -0.51 3.98
CA GLN A 72 18.14 -1.14 5.30
C GLN A 72 17.81 -2.66 5.23
N ASN A 73 17.81 -3.26 4.04
CA ASN A 73 17.38 -4.66 3.77
C ASN A 73 15.93 -4.96 4.15
N ILE A 74 15.06 -3.96 4.11
CA ILE A 74 13.64 -4.11 4.40
C ILE A 74 12.88 -4.24 3.10
N ASP A 75 12.04 -5.28 2.99
CA ASP A 75 11.13 -5.42 1.87
C ASP A 75 10.00 -4.37 1.95
N VAL A 76 9.53 -3.92 0.78
CA VAL A 76 8.49 -2.90 0.70
C VAL A 76 7.37 -3.38 -0.20
N ALA A 77 6.13 -3.17 0.22
CA ALA A 77 4.97 -3.28 -0.64
C ALA A 77 4.17 -1.96 -0.58
N LEU A 78 3.91 -1.37 -1.73
CA LEU A 78 3.04 -0.20 -1.86
C LEU A 78 1.59 -0.67 -2.03
N ILE A 79 0.69 -0.18 -1.18
CA ILE A 79 -0.74 -0.41 -1.31
C ILE A 79 -1.35 0.84 -1.93
N GLY A 80 -1.86 0.69 -3.15
CA GLY A 80 -2.37 1.80 -3.95
C GLY A 80 -3.59 2.49 -3.37
N LEU A 81 -3.99 3.56 -4.07
CA LEU A 81 -5.12 4.41 -3.69
C LEU A 81 -6.41 3.60 -3.56
N GLN A 82 -7.31 4.11 -2.75
CA GLN A 82 -8.70 3.64 -2.69
C GLN A 82 -9.43 4.03 -3.98
N TYR A 83 -10.28 3.16 -4.51
CA TYR A 83 -11.24 3.56 -5.53
C TYR A 83 -12.42 4.29 -4.86
N MET A 84 -12.79 5.41 -5.47
CA MET A 84 -13.99 6.17 -5.10
C MET A 84 -14.64 6.69 -6.38
N PRO A 85 -15.93 6.42 -6.62
CA PRO A 85 -16.63 6.85 -7.84
C PRO A 85 -16.46 8.35 -8.12
N ARG A 86 -16.54 9.19 -7.08
CA ARG A 86 -16.41 10.65 -7.17
C ARG A 86 -15.05 11.15 -7.68
N PHE A 87 -14.00 10.34 -7.59
CA PHE A 87 -12.65 10.66 -8.08
C PHE A 87 -12.23 9.84 -9.31
N SER A 88 -13.13 9.05 -9.89
CA SER A 88 -12.80 8.15 -11.01
C SER A 88 -12.29 8.90 -12.25
N GLY A 89 -12.76 10.12 -12.49
CA GLY A 89 -12.33 11.01 -13.57
C GLY A 89 -11.35 12.11 -13.16
N ASP A 90 -10.87 12.13 -11.92
CA ASP A 90 -9.99 13.17 -11.40
C ASP A 90 -8.55 13.00 -11.92
N PRO A 91 -7.99 14.01 -12.65
CA PRO A 91 -6.65 13.91 -13.21
C PRO A 91 -5.55 13.78 -12.14
N ALA A 92 -5.65 14.51 -11.02
CA ALA A 92 -4.68 14.43 -9.94
C ALA A 92 -4.70 13.04 -9.28
N TYR A 93 -5.89 12.49 -9.07
CA TYR A 93 -6.04 11.13 -8.55
C TYR A 93 -5.41 10.08 -9.49
N SER A 94 -5.60 10.27 -10.79
CA SER A 94 -5.00 9.41 -11.81
C SER A 94 -3.47 9.55 -11.85
N ALA A 95 -2.94 10.76 -11.75
CA ALA A 95 -1.50 11.03 -11.77
C ALA A 95 -0.79 10.37 -10.58
N ILE A 96 -1.27 10.54 -9.35
CA ILE A 96 -0.70 9.90 -8.15
C ILE A 96 -0.72 8.37 -8.29
N ARG A 97 -1.81 7.80 -8.82
CA ARG A 97 -1.90 6.35 -9.07
C ARG A 97 -0.85 5.87 -10.07
N GLN A 98 -0.60 6.65 -11.15
CA GLN A 98 0.41 6.32 -12.15
C GLN A 98 1.81 6.37 -11.55
N VAL A 99 2.11 7.38 -10.72
CA VAL A 99 3.39 7.51 -10.02
C VAL A 99 3.68 6.28 -9.16
N LEU A 100 2.72 5.80 -8.37
CA LEU A 100 2.92 4.59 -7.54
C LEU A 100 3.22 3.35 -8.39
N ARG A 101 2.52 3.19 -9.51
CA ARG A 101 2.77 2.07 -10.44
C ARG A 101 4.16 2.14 -11.05
N LYS A 102 4.59 3.35 -11.45
CA LYS A 102 5.93 3.62 -12.00
C LYS A 102 7.00 3.28 -10.97
N ILE A 103 6.90 3.82 -9.76
CA ILE A 103 7.87 3.54 -8.68
C ILE A 103 7.96 2.04 -8.41
N ALA A 104 6.83 1.36 -8.25
CA ALA A 104 6.82 -0.06 -7.95
C ALA A 104 7.48 -0.90 -9.05
N ALA A 105 7.27 -0.55 -10.32
CA ALA A 105 7.88 -1.22 -11.46
C ALA A 105 9.40 -0.97 -11.52
N GLU A 106 9.83 0.29 -11.40
CA GLU A 106 11.24 0.69 -11.50
C GLU A 106 12.06 0.20 -10.30
N GLU A 107 11.48 0.21 -9.10
CA GLU A 107 12.13 -0.28 -7.87
C GLU A 107 11.98 -1.79 -7.69
N ASN A 108 11.26 -2.48 -8.57
CA ASN A 108 10.98 -3.92 -8.49
C ASN A 108 10.42 -4.36 -7.13
N ILE A 109 9.38 -3.66 -6.68
CA ILE A 109 8.68 -3.95 -5.42
C ILE A 109 7.22 -4.30 -5.66
N LEU A 110 6.60 -4.97 -4.68
CA LEU A 110 5.20 -5.33 -4.76
C LEU A 110 4.30 -4.08 -4.79
N TYR A 111 3.40 -4.02 -5.77
CA TYR A 111 2.29 -3.06 -5.81
C TYR A 111 0.95 -3.76 -5.68
N VAL A 112 0.27 -3.52 -4.57
CA VAL A 112 -1.09 -4.04 -4.35
C VAL A 112 -2.08 -3.12 -5.06
N ARG A 113 -2.76 -3.64 -6.07
CA ARG A 113 -3.68 -2.89 -6.95
C ARG A 113 -5.05 -2.68 -6.28
N ARG A 114 -5.04 -2.01 -5.13
CA ARG A 114 -6.25 -1.74 -4.34
C ARG A 114 -7.33 -1.02 -5.15
N TYR A 115 -6.96 0.00 -5.91
CA TYR A 115 -7.88 0.77 -6.75
C TYR A 115 -8.61 -0.12 -7.76
N GLU A 116 -7.90 -0.98 -8.46
CA GLU A 116 -8.46 -1.87 -9.46
C GLU A 116 -9.37 -2.92 -8.85
N ALA A 117 -8.98 -3.48 -7.71
CA ALA A 117 -9.80 -4.44 -6.97
C ALA A 117 -11.12 -3.81 -6.52
N MET A 118 -11.08 -2.63 -5.91
CA MET A 118 -12.29 -1.92 -5.47
C MET A 118 -13.17 -1.50 -6.64
N ARG A 119 -12.57 -1.06 -7.77
CA ARG A 119 -13.32 -0.73 -8.98
C ARG A 119 -14.05 -1.94 -9.57
N LEU A 120 -13.44 -3.11 -9.51
CA LEU A 120 -14.09 -4.35 -9.92
C LEU A 120 -15.30 -4.67 -9.03
N LEU A 121 -15.18 -4.51 -7.72
CA LEU A 121 -16.28 -4.69 -6.77
C LEU A 121 -17.44 -3.71 -7.03
N GLU A 122 -17.13 -2.47 -7.43
CA GLU A 122 -18.13 -1.50 -7.86
C GLU A 122 -18.88 -1.99 -9.11
N GLN A 123 -18.17 -2.47 -10.13
CA GLN A 123 -18.77 -3.03 -11.33
C GLN A 123 -19.65 -4.26 -11.06
N MET A 124 -19.34 -5.00 -10.02
CA MET A 124 -20.13 -6.15 -9.55
C MET A 124 -21.29 -5.76 -8.62
N HIS A 125 -21.51 -4.45 -8.38
CA HIS A 125 -22.52 -3.92 -7.45
C HIS A 125 -22.38 -4.42 -5.99
N VAL A 126 -21.15 -4.71 -5.55
CA VAL A 126 -20.85 -5.16 -4.18
C VAL A 126 -20.18 -4.06 -3.35
N HIS A 127 -19.67 -3.02 -4.00
CA HIS A 127 -18.87 -1.99 -3.36
C HIS A 127 -19.61 -1.28 -2.21
N GLU A 128 -20.88 -0.93 -2.38
CA GLU A 128 -21.68 -0.27 -1.34
C GLU A 128 -21.79 -1.10 -0.05
N GLN A 129 -21.81 -2.43 -0.17
CA GLN A 129 -21.85 -3.34 0.98
C GLN A 129 -20.54 -3.34 1.80
N LEU A 130 -19.46 -2.84 1.21
CA LEU A 130 -18.12 -2.81 1.79
C LEU A 130 -17.76 -1.43 2.37
N MET A 131 -18.63 -0.42 2.17
CA MET A 131 -18.39 0.95 2.61
C MET A 131 -19.07 1.24 3.94
N GLY A 132 -18.46 2.14 4.71
CA GLY A 132 -19.07 2.72 5.89
C GLY A 132 -20.18 3.73 5.54
N PRO A 133 -20.89 4.23 6.55
CA PRO A 133 -21.98 5.19 6.35
C PRO A 133 -21.55 6.49 5.66
N ASP A 134 -20.27 6.85 5.78
CA ASP A 134 -19.68 8.05 5.16
C ASP A 134 -19.35 7.88 3.67
N GLN A 135 -19.58 6.69 3.11
CA GLN A 135 -19.26 6.34 1.72
C GLN A 135 -17.80 6.66 1.33
N PHE A 136 -16.93 6.70 2.33
CA PHE A 136 -15.51 6.99 2.17
C PHE A 136 -14.63 5.90 2.78
N HIS A 137 -14.85 5.54 4.04
CA HIS A 137 -14.11 4.47 4.69
C HIS A 137 -14.78 3.12 4.45
N LEU A 138 -13.97 2.07 4.43
CA LEU A 138 -14.47 0.70 4.41
C LEU A 138 -15.14 0.38 5.75
N ASN A 139 -16.18 -0.44 5.72
CA ASN A 139 -16.70 -1.09 6.93
C ASN A 139 -15.86 -2.33 7.29
N ASP A 140 -16.22 -3.04 8.34
CA ASP A 140 -15.47 -4.22 8.82
C ASP A 140 -15.33 -5.31 7.75
N LEU A 141 -16.38 -5.53 6.95
CA LEU A 141 -16.35 -6.51 5.85
C LEU A 141 -15.39 -6.04 4.75
N GLY A 142 -15.42 -4.76 4.42
CA GLY A 142 -14.52 -4.13 3.44
C GLY A 142 -13.06 -4.19 3.88
N TYR A 143 -12.77 -3.90 5.15
CA TYR A 143 -11.43 -4.04 5.71
C TYR A 143 -10.93 -5.49 5.69
N ARG A 144 -11.80 -6.44 6.02
CA ARG A 144 -11.47 -7.87 5.96
C ARG A 144 -11.15 -8.31 4.53
N CYS A 145 -11.99 -7.97 3.57
CA CYS A 145 -11.77 -8.26 2.15
C CYS A 145 -10.44 -7.67 1.66
N MET A 146 -10.14 -6.43 2.04
CA MET A 146 -8.87 -5.77 1.69
C MET A 146 -7.67 -6.46 2.34
N ALA A 147 -7.76 -6.85 3.61
CA ALA A 147 -6.70 -7.57 4.30
C ALA A 147 -6.40 -8.92 3.64
N GLU A 148 -7.43 -9.66 3.22
CA GLU A 148 -7.29 -10.92 2.48
C GLU A 148 -6.62 -10.71 1.12
N HIS A 149 -7.00 -9.65 0.39
CA HIS A 149 -6.40 -9.28 -0.89
C HIS A 149 -4.92 -8.93 -0.74
N ILE A 150 -4.57 -8.11 0.26
CA ILE A 150 -3.17 -7.74 0.56
C ILE A 150 -2.37 -8.99 0.94
N ALA A 151 -2.89 -9.82 1.85
CA ALA A 151 -2.22 -11.05 2.29
C ALA A 151 -1.95 -11.99 1.11
N HIS A 152 -2.92 -12.17 0.22
CA HIS A 152 -2.76 -12.97 -0.99
C HIS A 152 -1.64 -12.42 -1.90
N ALA A 153 -1.65 -11.11 -2.15
CA ALA A 153 -0.63 -10.46 -2.98
C ALA A 153 0.79 -10.63 -2.40
N VAL A 154 0.94 -10.48 -1.08
CA VAL A 154 2.22 -10.70 -0.38
C VAL A 154 2.68 -12.15 -0.51
N ILE A 155 1.80 -13.12 -0.25
CA ILE A 155 2.11 -14.55 -0.35
C ILE A 155 2.57 -14.90 -1.77
N VAL A 156 1.81 -14.49 -2.79
CA VAL A 156 2.18 -14.74 -4.20
C VAL A 156 3.53 -14.11 -4.53
N SER A 157 3.79 -12.88 -4.07
CA SER A 157 5.08 -12.21 -4.28
C SER A 157 6.25 -12.95 -3.64
N LEU A 158 6.08 -13.50 -2.45
CA LEU A 158 7.12 -14.29 -1.76
C LEU A 158 7.51 -15.55 -2.55
N PHE A 159 6.53 -16.25 -3.13
CA PHE A 159 6.78 -17.45 -3.92
C PHE A 159 7.27 -17.15 -5.36
N SER A 160 7.10 -15.93 -5.83
CA SER A 160 7.56 -15.51 -7.16
C SER A 160 9.00 -15.02 -7.18
N LYS A 161 9.57 -14.70 -6.03
CA LYS A 161 10.99 -14.29 -5.90
C LYS A 161 11.87 -15.53 -5.70
N PRO A 162 13.01 -15.66 -6.40
CA PRO A 162 14.00 -16.66 -6.03
C PRO A 162 14.42 -16.42 -4.57
N MET A 163 14.46 -17.49 -3.75
CA MET A 163 14.88 -17.39 -2.36
C MET A 163 16.25 -16.71 -2.28
N ARG A 164 16.36 -15.65 -1.48
CA ARG A 164 17.67 -15.09 -1.14
C ARG A 164 18.46 -16.18 -0.42
N PRO A 165 19.75 -16.38 -0.77
CA PRO A 165 20.58 -17.29 0.02
C PRO A 165 20.61 -16.78 1.46
N ALA A 166 20.47 -17.70 2.42
CA ALA A 166 20.63 -17.37 3.82
C ALA A 166 22.03 -16.79 4.03
N ASN A 167 22.11 -15.56 4.51
CA ASN A 167 23.40 -15.02 4.95
C ASN A 167 23.82 -15.81 6.19
N ASN A 168 24.87 -16.65 6.02
CA ASN A 168 25.59 -17.29 7.12
C ASN A 168 26.39 -16.25 7.90
#